data_4eb4a03d9eb7ca9c783b9687c0192df0
#
_entry.id   4eb4a03d9eb7ca9c783b9687c0192df0
#
_cell.length_a   1.000
_cell.length_b   1.000
_cell.length_c   1.000
_cell.angle_alpha   90.00
_cell.angle_beta   90.00
_cell.angle_gamma   90.00
#
_symmetry.space_group_name_H-M   'P 1'
#
loop_
_entity.id
_entity.type
_entity.pdbx_description
1 polymer ?
#
loop_
_entity_poly.entity_id
_entity_poly.type
_entity_poly.pdbx_seq_one_letter_code
_entity_poly.pdbx_strand_id
1 'polypeptide(L)'
;MANTYLFGASGHGKVVKEILNANGVEVEAFVDDNKDVDECAGRPVLHDATALTPMIVSIGVNRIRRTVVERLRANAMASHQPLAFATAIHPSAIVSPSARIGEGSVVMAGAIINAD
;
A
#
# COMPACT_ATOMS: atom_id res chain seq x y z
N MET A 1 0.82 -6.40 -16.29
CA MET A 1 0.11 -5.95 -15.10
C MET A 1 1.07 -5.29 -14.15
N ALA A 2 0.67 -4.17 -13.57
CA ALA A 2 1.51 -3.49 -12.61
C ALA A 2 1.50 -4.26 -11.29
N ASN A 3 2.66 -4.62 -10.79
CA ASN A 3 2.81 -5.21 -9.47
C ASN A 3 2.96 -4.09 -8.46
N THR A 4 2.52 -4.34 -7.23
CA THR A 4 2.55 -3.35 -6.17
C THR A 4 3.28 -3.93 -4.97
N TYR A 5 3.95 -3.07 -4.23
CA TYR A 5 4.64 -3.42 -2.99
C TYR A 5 3.86 -2.83 -1.81
N LEU A 6 3.78 -3.58 -0.71
CA LEU A 6 3.09 -3.13 0.50
C LEU A 6 4.10 -2.97 1.64
N PHE A 7 4.17 -1.77 2.19
CA PHE A 7 4.98 -1.53 3.39
C PHE A 7 4.11 -1.79 4.62
N GLY A 8 4.43 -2.85 5.34
CA GLY A 8 3.69 -3.32 6.50
C GLY A 8 3.21 -4.76 6.30
N ALA A 9 3.94 -5.71 6.87
CA ALA A 9 3.70 -7.14 6.70
C ALA A 9 2.94 -7.72 7.90
N SER A 10 1.72 -7.23 8.14
CA SER A 10 0.89 -7.64 9.27
C SER A 10 -0.56 -7.79 8.84
N GLY A 11 -1.49 -7.84 9.80
CA GLY A 11 -2.91 -8.07 9.51
C GLY A 11 -3.50 -7.06 8.53
N HIS A 12 -3.20 -5.78 8.69
CA HIS A 12 -3.70 -4.75 7.76
C HIS A 12 -3.10 -4.93 6.35
N GLY A 13 -1.85 -5.33 6.26
CA GLY A 13 -1.22 -5.65 4.98
C GLY A 13 -1.91 -6.78 4.24
N LYS A 14 -2.36 -7.80 4.96
CA LYS A 14 -3.12 -8.91 4.37
C LYS A 14 -4.45 -8.43 3.80
N VAL A 15 -5.14 -7.53 4.51
CA VAL A 15 -6.41 -6.94 4.02
C VAL A 15 -6.17 -6.14 2.74
N VAL A 16 -5.14 -5.31 2.71
CA VAL A 16 -4.81 -4.52 1.51
C VAL A 16 -4.47 -5.43 0.33
N LYS A 17 -3.73 -6.51 0.58
CA LYS A 17 -3.41 -7.51 -0.45
C LYS A 17 -4.67 -8.10 -1.06
N GLU A 18 -5.66 -8.45 -0.24
CA GLU A 18 -6.92 -9.00 -0.74
C GLU A 18 -7.67 -8.00 -1.63
N ILE A 19 -7.66 -6.72 -1.26
CA ILE A 19 -8.27 -5.67 -2.08
C ILE A 19 -7.60 -5.57 -3.44
N LEU A 20 -6.27 -5.55 -3.46
CA LEU A 20 -5.50 -5.49 -4.71
C LEU A 20 -5.77 -6.72 -5.58
N ASN A 21 -5.74 -7.90 -4.98
CA ASN A 21 -6.01 -9.14 -5.73
C ASN A 21 -7.43 -9.14 -6.31
N ALA A 22 -8.40 -8.59 -5.61
CA ALA A 22 -9.77 -8.46 -6.11
C ALA A 22 -9.85 -7.54 -7.35
N ASN A 23 -8.89 -6.64 -7.51
CA ASN A 23 -8.76 -5.78 -8.67
C ASN A 23 -7.82 -6.35 -9.76
N GLY A 24 -7.35 -7.58 -9.59
CA GLY A 24 -6.41 -8.19 -10.53
C GLY A 24 -4.98 -7.67 -10.42
N VAL A 25 -4.65 -7.01 -9.32
CA VAL A 25 -3.31 -6.49 -9.06
C VAL A 25 -2.57 -7.45 -8.14
N GLU A 26 -1.38 -7.85 -8.55
CA GLU A 26 -0.52 -8.72 -7.75
C GLU A 26 0.32 -7.91 -6.77
N VAL A 27 0.47 -8.45 -5.56
CA VAL A 27 1.45 -7.94 -4.60
C VAL A 27 2.75 -8.69 -4.82
N GLU A 28 3.77 -7.99 -5.28
CA GLU A 28 5.07 -8.58 -5.56
C GLU A 28 5.77 -9.01 -4.27
N ALA A 29 5.78 -8.12 -3.29
CA ALA A 29 6.40 -8.37 -2.00
C ALA A 29 5.85 -7.39 -0.97
N PHE A 30 6.01 -7.75 0.31
CA PHE A 30 5.85 -6.83 1.42
C PHE A 30 7.22 -6.25 1.78
N VAL A 31 7.21 -5.09 2.42
CA VAL A 31 8.39 -4.48 3.03
C VAL A 31 8.08 -4.25 4.50
N ASP A 32 9.00 -4.58 5.37
CA ASP A 32 8.82 -4.37 6.82
C ASP A 32 10.18 -4.16 7.46
N ASP A 33 10.22 -3.27 8.45
CA ASP A 33 11.44 -3.03 9.22
C ASP A 33 11.79 -4.20 10.16
N ASN A 34 10.81 -5.03 10.48
CA ASN A 34 11.01 -6.18 11.34
C ASN A 34 11.73 -7.30 10.56
N LYS A 35 13.00 -7.47 10.83
CA LYS A 35 13.86 -8.44 10.14
C LYS A 35 13.56 -9.89 10.50
N ASP A 36 12.74 -10.12 11.52
CA ASP A 36 12.32 -11.48 11.88
C ASP A 36 11.18 -11.99 11.00
N VAL A 37 10.56 -11.12 10.23
CA VAL A 37 9.47 -11.49 9.31
C VAL A 37 10.02 -11.55 7.90
N ASP A 38 10.00 -12.72 7.28
CA ASP A 38 10.51 -12.91 5.92
C ASP A 38 9.44 -13.43 4.95
N GLU A 39 8.23 -13.70 5.43
CA GLU A 39 7.09 -14.06 4.59
C GLU A 39 5.80 -13.50 5.18
N CYS A 40 4.88 -13.08 4.31
CA CYS A 40 3.54 -12.63 4.68
C CYS A 40 2.56 -13.00 3.56
N ALA A 41 1.49 -13.71 3.91
CA ALA A 41 0.43 -14.09 2.98
C ALA A 41 0.95 -14.73 1.67
N GLY A 42 1.99 -15.55 1.76
CA GLY A 42 2.58 -16.25 0.63
C GLY A 42 3.53 -15.42 -0.21
N ARG A 43 3.86 -14.20 0.21
CA ARG A 43 4.80 -13.34 -0.51
C ARG A 43 6.03 -13.04 0.35
N PRO A 44 7.19 -12.79 -0.28
CA PRO A 44 8.38 -12.47 0.50
C PRO A 44 8.25 -11.12 1.20
N VAL A 45 8.94 -10.98 2.32
CA VAL A 45 9.07 -9.73 3.05
C VAL A 45 10.50 -9.23 2.85
N LEU A 46 10.64 -8.07 2.24
CA LEU A 46 11.91 -7.39 2.01
C LEU A 46 12.12 -6.36 3.12
N HIS A 47 13.37 -6.00 3.36
CA HIS A 47 13.70 -5.09 4.45
C HIS A 47 14.31 -3.77 3.97
N ASP A 48 14.37 -3.60 2.64
CA ASP A 48 14.84 -2.38 2.00
C ASP A 48 13.82 -1.99 0.94
N ALA A 49 13.24 -0.79 1.08
CA ALA A 49 12.21 -0.28 0.18
C ALA A 49 12.80 0.47 -1.02
N THR A 50 14.12 0.57 -1.15
CA THR A 50 14.75 1.35 -2.21
C THR A 50 14.33 0.84 -3.60
N ALA A 51 13.86 1.76 -4.44
CA ALA A 51 13.43 1.50 -5.81
C ALA A 51 12.23 0.56 -5.96
N LEU A 52 11.53 0.23 -4.87
CA LEU A 52 10.31 -0.56 -4.93
C LEU A 52 9.11 0.35 -5.11
N THR A 53 8.54 0.35 -6.30
CA THR A 53 7.41 1.23 -6.66
C THR A 53 6.52 0.55 -7.70
N PRO A 54 5.22 0.76 -7.73
CA PRO A 54 4.44 1.57 -6.79
C PRO A 54 4.28 0.92 -5.41
N MET A 55 4.02 1.74 -4.41
CA MET A 55 3.97 1.32 -3.01
C MET A 55 2.64 1.73 -2.38
N ILE A 56 2.15 0.93 -1.44
CA ILE A 56 1.10 1.34 -0.50
C ILE A 56 1.63 1.09 0.90
N VAL A 57 1.50 2.08 1.77
CA VAL A 57 1.84 1.89 3.18
C VAL A 57 0.62 1.27 3.88
N SER A 58 0.68 -0.05 4.09
CA SER A 58 -0.40 -0.86 4.63
C SER A 58 -0.32 -0.96 6.15
N ILE A 59 -0.24 0.19 6.81
CA ILE A 59 -0.20 0.32 8.26
C ILE A 59 -1.48 1.00 8.72
N GLY A 60 -2.22 0.38 9.63
CA GLY A 60 -3.53 0.87 10.06
C GLY A 60 -3.47 2.13 10.92
N VAL A 61 -2.38 2.36 11.65
CA VAL A 61 -2.24 3.52 12.53
C VAL A 61 -1.83 4.75 11.73
N ASN A 62 -2.69 5.76 11.66
CA ASN A 62 -2.48 6.94 10.81
C ASN A 62 -1.16 7.66 11.07
N ARG A 63 -0.79 7.82 12.33
CA ARG A 63 0.45 8.50 12.70
C ARG A 63 1.68 7.75 12.20
N ILE A 64 1.69 6.43 12.39
CA ILE A 64 2.81 5.60 11.95
C ILE A 64 2.87 5.57 10.43
N ARG A 65 1.71 5.45 9.77
CA ARG A 65 1.64 5.46 8.31
C ARG A 65 2.22 6.75 7.74
N ARG A 66 1.87 7.90 8.31
CA ARG A 66 2.39 9.20 7.86
C ARG A 66 3.91 9.26 8.00
N THR A 67 4.44 8.82 9.14
CA THR A 67 5.89 8.80 9.38
C THR A 67 6.61 7.94 8.34
N VAL A 68 6.07 6.78 8.01
CA VAL A 68 6.66 5.90 7.01
C VAL A 68 6.59 6.53 5.62
N VAL A 69 5.46 7.12 5.24
CA VAL A 69 5.33 7.81 3.94
C VAL A 69 6.37 8.93 3.81
N GLU A 70 6.52 9.75 4.84
CA GLU A 70 7.52 10.83 4.83
C GLU A 70 8.94 10.29 4.69
N ARG A 71 9.26 9.20 5.41
CA ARG A 71 10.56 8.55 5.32
C ARG A 71 10.82 8.01 3.91
N LEU A 72 9.86 7.34 3.31
CA LEU A 72 10.00 6.77 1.98
C LEU A 72 10.21 7.86 0.94
N ARG A 73 9.46 8.96 1.04
CA ARG A 73 9.62 10.10 0.12
C ARG A 73 11.00 10.75 0.25
N ALA A 74 11.46 10.95 1.48
CA ALA A 74 12.77 11.53 1.73
C ALA A 74 13.89 10.65 1.20
N ASN A 75 13.82 9.35 1.41
CA ASN A 75 14.82 8.40 0.92
C ASN A 75 14.83 8.33 -0.61
N ALA A 76 13.66 8.34 -1.24
CA ALA A 76 13.56 8.31 -2.69
C ALA A 76 14.17 9.59 -3.30
N MET A 77 13.90 10.75 -2.70
CA MET A 77 14.46 12.01 -3.16
C MET A 77 15.98 12.04 -3.00
N ALA A 78 16.50 11.59 -1.86
CA ALA A 78 17.93 11.59 -1.58
C ALA A 78 18.70 10.64 -2.51
N SER A 79 18.10 9.53 -2.90
CA SER A 79 18.74 8.52 -3.76
C SER A 79 18.37 8.67 -5.24
N HIS A 80 17.60 9.69 -5.60
CA HIS A 80 17.12 9.92 -6.98
C HIS A 80 16.37 8.72 -7.55
N GLN A 81 15.59 8.02 -6.71
CA GLN A 81 14.80 6.87 -7.12
C GLN A 81 13.33 7.26 -7.32
N PRO A 82 12.66 6.69 -8.32
CA PRO A 82 11.23 6.94 -8.48
C PRO A 82 10.44 6.34 -7.32
N LEU A 83 9.39 7.03 -6.91
CA LEU A 83 8.45 6.51 -5.92
C LEU A 83 7.06 7.02 -6.26
N ALA A 84 6.11 6.11 -6.41
CA ALA A 84 4.71 6.41 -6.57
C ALA A 84 3.92 5.62 -5.55
N PHE A 85 2.82 6.20 -5.05
CA PHE A 85 1.89 5.51 -4.17
C PHE A 85 0.64 5.14 -4.96
N ALA A 86 0.27 3.86 -4.87
CA ALA A 86 -0.93 3.34 -5.49
C ALA A 86 -2.13 3.49 -4.55
N THR A 87 -3.33 3.30 -5.07
CA THR A 87 -4.55 3.20 -4.28
C THR A 87 -5.07 1.77 -4.32
N ALA A 88 -5.79 1.37 -3.27
CA ALA A 88 -6.45 0.08 -3.21
C ALA A 88 -7.93 0.30 -2.89
N ILE A 89 -8.80 0.09 -3.86
CA ILE A 89 -10.24 0.30 -3.73
C ILE A 89 -10.92 -1.04 -4.01
N HIS A 90 -11.60 -1.58 -3.00
CA HIS A 90 -12.30 -2.85 -3.19
C HIS A 90 -13.40 -2.71 -4.25
N PRO A 91 -13.57 -3.68 -5.16
CA PRO A 91 -14.59 -3.59 -6.21
C PRO A 91 -16.02 -3.43 -5.70
N SER A 92 -16.31 -3.88 -4.47
CA SER A 92 -17.63 -3.74 -3.86
C SER A 92 -17.86 -2.39 -3.20
N ALA A 93 -16.83 -1.54 -3.11
CA ALA A 93 -16.99 -0.19 -2.57
C ALA A 93 -17.80 0.67 -3.53
N ILE A 94 -18.61 1.54 -2.97
CA ILE A 94 -19.39 2.51 -3.74
C ILE A 94 -18.73 3.87 -3.57
N VAL A 95 -18.13 4.37 -4.65
CA VAL A 95 -17.43 5.66 -4.64
C VAL A 95 -18.17 6.61 -5.57
N SER A 96 -18.56 7.77 -5.04
CA SER A 96 -19.21 8.79 -5.86
C SER A 96 -18.28 9.23 -6.99
N PRO A 97 -18.80 9.44 -8.23
CA PRO A 97 -17.95 9.91 -9.33
C PRO A 97 -17.24 11.24 -9.07
N SER A 98 -17.79 12.07 -8.16
CA SER A 98 -17.19 13.35 -7.81
C SER A 98 -16.26 13.27 -6.60
N ALA A 99 -16.17 12.11 -5.94
CA ALA A 99 -15.26 11.92 -4.82
C ALA A 99 -13.82 11.89 -5.30
N ARG A 100 -12.91 12.43 -4.49
CA ARG A 100 -11.48 12.41 -4.78
C ARG A 100 -10.79 11.41 -3.86
N ILE A 101 -10.10 10.46 -4.48
CA ILE A 101 -9.33 9.45 -3.76
C ILE A 101 -7.85 9.76 -3.99
N GLY A 102 -7.17 10.18 -2.93
CA GLY A 102 -5.74 10.49 -3.00
C GLY A 102 -4.88 9.25 -3.20
N GLU A 103 -3.66 9.44 -3.70
CA GLU A 103 -2.71 8.34 -3.84
C GLU A 103 -2.40 7.72 -2.46
N GLY A 104 -2.16 6.43 -2.44
CA GLY A 104 -1.90 5.69 -1.21
C GLY A 104 -3.14 5.36 -0.40
N SER A 105 -4.33 5.75 -0.86
CA SER A 105 -5.58 5.47 -0.15
C SER A 105 -5.99 4.01 -0.24
N VAL A 106 -6.67 3.53 0.79
CA VAL A 106 -7.26 2.19 0.84
C VAL A 106 -8.75 2.34 1.12
N VAL A 107 -9.57 1.75 0.25
CA VAL A 107 -11.03 1.74 0.41
C VAL A 107 -11.48 0.29 0.58
N MET A 108 -12.06 -0.01 1.73
CA MET A 108 -12.44 -1.36 2.12
C MET A 108 -13.67 -1.88 1.38
N ALA A 109 -13.88 -3.20 1.44
CA ALA A 109 -15.08 -3.83 0.89
C ALA A 109 -16.33 -3.24 1.52
N GLY A 110 -17.34 -2.93 0.70
CA GLY A 110 -18.62 -2.40 1.15
C GLY A 110 -18.58 -0.94 1.58
N ALA A 111 -17.45 -0.26 1.52
CA ALA A 111 -17.37 1.16 1.87
C ALA A 111 -18.18 2.02 0.89
N ILE A 112 -18.70 3.13 1.41
CA ILE A 112 -19.44 4.10 0.60
C ILE A 112 -18.73 5.45 0.74
N ILE A 113 -18.25 6.00 -0.37
CA ILE A 113 -17.60 7.30 -0.41
C ILE A 113 -18.51 8.26 -1.15
N ASN A 114 -19.05 9.22 -0.42
CA ASN A 114 -19.92 10.24 -0.96
C ASN A 114 -19.13 11.34 -1.66
N ALA A 115 -19.84 12.19 -2.41
CA ALA A 115 -19.28 13.40 -2.99
C ALA A 115 -18.76 14.31 -1.86
N ASP A 116 -17.60 14.89 -2.04
CA ASP A 116 -16.89 15.68 -1.03
C ASP A 116 -16.37 14.83 0.13
#